data_241ec5feb0d68090fd33830c85bf9b9e
#
_entry.id   241ec5feb0d68090fd33830c85bf9b9e
#
_cell.length_a   1.000
_cell.length_b   1.000
_cell.length_c   1.000
_cell.angle_alpha   90.00
_cell.angle_beta   90.00
_cell.angle_gamma   90.00
#
_symmetry.space_group_name_H-M   'P 1'
#
loop_
_entity.id
_entity.type
_entity.pdbx_description
1 polymer ?
#
loop_
_entity_poly.entity_id
_entity_poly.type
_entity_poly.pdbx_seq_one_letter_code
_entity_poly.pdbx_strand_id
1 'polypeptide(L)'
;CISPSSALIEKSLFEDFGLFDEELPACEDYDMWLRISALEPILFVEEPLTIKHGGHKDQLSKKYWGLDRFRIKALEKILVEKRLTSKQETSAIAMVICKLKIVINGAKKRNNRNVIEQYSKKLQNWESNFAKTRDSGLRLYE
;
A
#
# COMPACT_ATOMS: atom_id res chain seq x y z
N CYS A 1 -7.33 6.61 -4.10
CA CYS A 1 -7.72 5.33 -3.47
C CYS A 1 -8.98 4.82 -4.18
N ILE A 2 -8.93 3.60 -4.69
CA ILE A 2 -10.07 2.98 -5.40
C ILE A 2 -10.91 2.25 -4.35
N SER A 3 -12.22 2.54 -4.31
CA SER A 3 -13.15 1.79 -3.46
C SER A 3 -13.68 0.59 -4.24
N PRO A 4 -13.72 -0.63 -3.69
CA PRO A 4 -14.28 -1.78 -4.39
C PRO A 4 -15.71 -1.57 -4.89
N SER A 5 -16.51 -0.84 -4.13
CA SER A 5 -17.89 -0.51 -4.49
C SER A 5 -18.04 0.48 -5.67
N SER A 6 -16.95 1.09 -6.12
CA SER A 6 -16.92 2.02 -7.25
C SER A 6 -16.02 1.51 -8.39
N ALA A 7 -15.65 0.23 -8.38
CA ALA A 7 -14.81 -0.37 -9.40
C ALA A 7 -15.59 -1.38 -10.24
N LEU A 8 -15.41 -1.33 -11.56
CA LEU A 8 -15.81 -2.37 -12.49
C LEU A 8 -14.54 -3.10 -12.92
N ILE A 9 -14.50 -4.41 -12.73
CA ILE A 9 -13.29 -5.23 -12.94
C ILE A 9 -13.66 -6.33 -13.95
N GLU A 10 -12.81 -6.51 -14.95
CA GLU A 10 -12.92 -7.66 -15.85
C GLU A 10 -12.59 -8.96 -15.09
N LYS A 11 -13.42 -9.99 -15.29
CA LYS A 11 -13.31 -11.26 -14.56
C LYS A 11 -11.95 -11.95 -14.76
N SER A 12 -11.38 -11.86 -15.95
CA SER A 12 -10.08 -12.42 -16.30
C SER A 12 -8.96 -11.89 -15.39
N LEU A 13 -9.05 -10.64 -14.89
CA LEU A 13 -8.05 -10.10 -13.97
C LEU A 13 -7.95 -10.87 -12.65
N PHE A 14 -9.03 -11.51 -12.21
CA PHE A 14 -8.97 -12.38 -11.04
C PHE A 14 -8.25 -13.71 -11.32
N GLU A 15 -8.27 -14.15 -12.57
CA GLU A 15 -7.52 -15.34 -13.01
C GLU A 15 -6.03 -15.02 -13.13
N ASP A 16 -5.68 -13.84 -13.63
CA ASP A 16 -4.29 -13.40 -13.86
C ASP A 16 -3.60 -12.92 -12.58
N PHE A 17 -4.33 -12.19 -11.73
CA PHE A 17 -3.78 -11.54 -10.52
C PHE A 17 -4.18 -12.23 -9.22
N GLY A 18 -5.05 -13.24 -9.26
CA GLY A 18 -5.59 -13.93 -8.09
C GLY A 18 -6.67 -13.12 -7.36
N LEU A 19 -7.24 -13.73 -6.34
CA LEU A 19 -8.30 -13.15 -5.52
C LEU A 19 -7.76 -12.20 -4.45
N PHE A 20 -8.66 -11.68 -3.61
CA PHE A 20 -8.28 -10.92 -2.42
C PHE A 20 -7.47 -11.78 -1.45
N ASP A 21 -6.45 -11.18 -0.85
CA ASP A 21 -5.58 -11.87 0.12
C ASP A 21 -6.32 -12.03 1.47
N GLU A 22 -6.73 -13.26 1.78
CA GLU A 22 -7.47 -13.58 3.02
C GLU A 22 -6.62 -13.43 4.30
N GLU A 23 -5.29 -13.36 4.17
CA GLU A 23 -4.40 -13.05 5.29
C GLU A 23 -4.39 -11.57 5.68
N LEU A 24 -5.01 -10.72 4.86
CA LEU A 24 -5.16 -9.30 5.14
C LEU A 24 -6.56 -9.04 5.71
N PRO A 25 -6.70 -8.86 7.03
CA PRO A 25 -8.01 -8.64 7.67
C PRO A 25 -8.60 -7.27 7.36
N ALA A 26 -7.83 -6.39 6.71
CA ALA A 26 -8.25 -5.10 6.18
C ALA A 26 -7.25 -4.63 5.12
N CYS A 27 -7.67 -3.76 4.21
CA CYS A 27 -6.88 -3.27 3.06
C CYS A 27 -6.52 -4.38 2.05
N GLU A 28 -7.28 -5.46 2.00
CA GLU A 28 -7.24 -6.50 0.98
C GLU A 28 -7.50 -5.91 -0.42
N ASP A 29 -8.35 -4.89 -0.48
CA ASP A 29 -8.60 -4.10 -1.69
C ASP A 29 -7.35 -3.34 -2.14
N TYR A 30 -6.62 -2.74 -1.21
CA TYR A 30 -5.38 -2.03 -1.51
C TYR A 30 -4.32 -2.96 -2.10
N ASP A 31 -4.17 -4.18 -1.57
CA ASP A 31 -3.28 -5.22 -2.11
C ASP A 31 -3.67 -5.60 -3.55
N MET A 32 -4.95 -5.85 -3.79
CA MET A 32 -5.48 -6.17 -5.11
C MET A 32 -5.19 -5.06 -6.12
N TRP A 33 -5.48 -3.81 -5.75
CA TRP A 33 -5.24 -2.67 -6.65
C TRP A 33 -3.75 -2.46 -6.94
N LEU A 34 -2.84 -2.72 -6.01
CA LEU A 34 -1.40 -2.67 -6.26
C LEU A 34 -0.98 -3.72 -7.30
N ARG A 35 -1.46 -4.96 -7.17
CA ARG A 35 -1.14 -6.05 -8.12
C ARG A 35 -1.63 -5.74 -9.53
N ILE A 36 -2.89 -5.29 -9.66
CA ILE A 36 -3.48 -4.97 -10.95
C ILE A 36 -2.81 -3.72 -11.56
N SER A 37 -2.74 -2.61 -10.82
CA SER A 37 -2.23 -1.34 -11.36
C SER A 37 -0.72 -1.33 -11.64
N ALA A 38 0.01 -2.34 -11.16
CA ALA A 38 1.41 -2.51 -11.51
C ALA A 38 1.60 -2.87 -12.99
N LEU A 39 0.64 -3.57 -13.60
CA LEU A 39 0.76 -4.14 -14.95
C LEU A 39 -0.35 -3.67 -15.89
N GLU A 40 -1.53 -3.33 -15.35
CA GLU A 40 -2.70 -2.96 -16.13
C GLU A 40 -3.09 -1.49 -15.90
N PRO A 41 -3.54 -0.79 -16.94
CA PRO A 41 -4.05 0.56 -16.82
C PRO A 41 -5.40 0.57 -16.10
N ILE A 42 -5.63 1.62 -15.30
CA ILE A 42 -6.91 1.87 -14.66
C ILE A 42 -7.58 3.05 -15.34
N LEU A 43 -8.76 2.81 -15.88
CA LEU A 43 -9.60 3.86 -16.46
C LEU A 43 -10.34 4.61 -15.36
N PHE A 44 -10.38 5.92 -15.46
CA PHE A 44 -11.10 6.76 -14.52
C PHE A 44 -12.31 7.41 -15.21
N VAL A 45 -13.47 7.27 -14.60
CA VAL A 45 -14.70 7.94 -15.02
C VAL A 45 -14.88 9.18 -14.15
N GLU A 46 -14.88 10.36 -14.76
CA GLU A 46 -14.93 11.65 -14.03
C GLU A 46 -16.31 11.92 -13.41
N GLU A 47 -17.37 11.29 -13.97
CA GLU A 47 -18.73 11.46 -13.46
C GLU A 47 -18.90 10.81 -12.08
N PRO A 48 -19.51 11.49 -11.11
CA PRO A 48 -19.77 10.93 -9.78
C PRO A 48 -20.94 9.91 -9.83
N LEU A 49 -20.63 8.65 -10.10
CA LEU A 49 -21.61 7.56 -10.25
C LEU A 49 -21.91 6.83 -8.93
N THR A 50 -21.20 7.13 -7.84
CA THR A 50 -21.35 6.41 -6.57
C THR A 50 -21.53 7.39 -5.41
N ILE A 51 -22.59 7.18 -4.61
CA ILE A 51 -22.80 7.89 -3.35
C ILE A 51 -22.34 7.01 -2.20
N LYS A 52 -21.33 7.46 -1.46
CA LYS A 52 -20.78 6.73 -0.32
C LYS A 52 -21.35 7.23 1.00
N HIS A 53 -22.11 6.38 1.68
CA HIS A 53 -22.57 6.62 3.05
C HIS A 53 -21.54 6.07 4.04
N GLY A 54 -20.99 6.95 4.89
CA GLY A 54 -20.03 6.58 5.92
C GLY A 54 -20.66 6.49 7.32
N GLY A 55 -19.90 5.97 8.29
CA GLY A 55 -20.30 6.03 9.71
C GLY A 55 -20.91 4.76 10.28
N HIS A 56 -21.06 3.69 9.51
CA HIS A 56 -21.56 2.40 10.00
C HIS A 56 -20.69 1.83 11.14
N LYS A 57 -21.30 1.09 12.09
CA LYS A 57 -20.61 0.53 13.26
C LYS A 57 -19.64 -0.58 12.88
N ASP A 58 -19.90 -1.30 11.80
CA ASP A 58 -19.17 -2.45 11.26
C ASP A 58 -18.02 -2.08 10.31
N GLN A 59 -17.73 -0.79 10.13
CA GLN A 59 -16.63 -0.36 9.28
C GLN A 59 -15.28 -0.94 9.74
N LEU A 60 -14.55 -1.60 8.85
CA LEU A 60 -13.21 -2.18 9.09
C LEU A 60 -12.22 -1.13 9.62
N SER A 61 -12.35 0.13 9.22
CA SER A 61 -11.54 1.24 9.71
C SER A 61 -11.72 1.55 11.19
N LYS A 62 -12.83 1.12 11.80
CA LYS A 62 -13.09 1.21 13.24
C LYS A 62 -12.67 -0.07 13.98
N LYS A 63 -12.73 -1.22 13.31
CA LYS A 63 -12.39 -2.52 13.89
C LYS A 63 -10.89 -2.70 14.11
N TYR A 64 -10.07 -2.22 13.18
CA TYR A 64 -8.62 -2.40 13.22
C TYR A 64 -7.89 -1.08 13.43
N TRP A 65 -7.02 -1.03 14.44
CA TRP A 65 -6.15 0.12 14.61
C TRP A 65 -5.07 0.18 13.54
N GLY A 66 -4.75 1.38 13.06
CA GLY A 66 -3.61 1.62 12.20
C GLY A 66 -3.65 0.85 10.87
N LEU A 67 -4.65 1.07 10.05
CA LEU A 67 -4.82 0.41 8.74
C LEU A 67 -3.57 0.49 7.86
N ASP A 68 -2.74 1.52 8.02
CA ASP A 68 -1.48 1.65 7.27
C ASP A 68 -0.49 0.50 7.54
N ARG A 69 -0.64 -0.26 8.63
CA ARG A 69 0.14 -1.48 8.87
C ARG A 69 -0.12 -2.54 7.79
N PHE A 70 -1.37 -2.70 7.39
CA PHE A 70 -1.77 -3.64 6.34
C PHE A 70 -1.36 -3.13 4.96
N ARG A 71 -1.46 -1.81 4.71
CA ARG A 71 -0.97 -1.21 3.47
C ARG A 71 0.55 -1.32 3.31
N ILE A 72 1.31 -1.23 4.42
CA ILE A 72 2.75 -1.49 4.43
C ILE A 72 2.99 -2.95 4.02
N LYS A 73 2.26 -3.92 4.61
CA LYS A 73 2.39 -5.35 4.27
C LYS A 73 2.12 -5.58 2.77
N ALA A 74 1.06 -4.99 2.22
CA ALA A 74 0.74 -5.09 0.80
C ALA A 74 1.84 -4.48 -0.11
N LEU A 75 2.38 -3.31 0.24
CA LEU A 75 3.48 -2.69 -0.50
C LEU A 75 4.76 -3.53 -0.44
N GLU A 76 5.08 -4.10 0.71
CA GLU A 76 6.24 -4.99 0.84
C GLU A 76 6.08 -6.26 0.01
N LYS A 77 4.87 -6.81 -0.05
CA LYS A 77 4.54 -7.98 -0.86
C LYS A 77 4.80 -7.71 -2.35
N ILE A 78 4.26 -6.62 -2.91
CA ILE A 78 4.46 -6.31 -4.33
C ILE A 78 5.93 -5.99 -4.67
N LEU A 79 6.70 -5.41 -3.73
CA LEU A 79 8.13 -5.15 -3.90
C LEU A 79 8.96 -6.46 -3.95
N VAL A 80 8.55 -7.50 -3.23
CA VAL A 80 9.21 -8.82 -3.26
C VAL A 80 8.94 -9.56 -4.58
N GLU A 81 7.80 -9.36 -5.21
CA GLU A 81 7.42 -10.03 -6.46
C GLU A 81 8.29 -9.62 -7.68
N LYS A 82 9.04 -8.53 -7.58
CA LYS A 82 9.95 -8.01 -8.63
C LYS A 82 9.28 -7.81 -10.00
N ARG A 83 8.01 -7.48 -10.00
CA ARG A 83 7.20 -7.22 -11.22
C ARG A 83 7.08 -5.74 -11.54
N LEU A 84 7.60 -4.88 -10.68
CA LEU A 84 7.55 -3.42 -10.82
C LEU A 84 8.66 -2.91 -11.72
N THR A 85 8.36 -1.88 -12.50
CA THR A 85 9.41 -1.08 -13.15
C THR A 85 10.20 -0.30 -12.09
N SER A 86 11.41 0.14 -12.40
CA SER A 86 12.25 0.91 -11.47
C SER A 86 11.54 2.18 -10.95
N LYS A 87 10.71 2.82 -11.78
CA LYS A 87 9.92 3.98 -11.37
C LYS A 87 8.82 3.59 -10.36
N GLN A 88 8.11 2.49 -10.62
CA GLN A 88 7.08 1.97 -9.72
C GLN A 88 7.69 1.50 -8.41
N GLU A 89 8.82 0.80 -8.45
CA GLU A 89 9.55 0.35 -7.27
C GLU A 89 9.96 1.54 -6.38
N THR A 90 10.56 2.56 -6.98
CA THR A 90 10.91 3.80 -6.27
C THR A 90 9.69 4.44 -5.61
N SER A 91 8.56 4.51 -6.31
CA SER A 91 7.31 5.06 -5.79
C SER A 91 6.72 4.20 -4.66
N ALA A 92 6.79 2.88 -4.78
CA ALA A 92 6.32 1.95 -3.76
C ALA A 92 7.17 2.06 -2.48
N ILE A 93 8.50 2.13 -2.60
CA ILE A 93 9.40 2.33 -1.45
C ILE A 93 9.11 3.66 -0.76
N ALA A 94 8.96 4.75 -1.52
CA ALA A 94 8.61 6.06 -0.96
C ALA A 94 7.27 6.00 -0.20
N MET A 95 6.29 5.24 -0.72
CA MET A 95 5.00 5.04 -0.06
C MET A 95 5.13 4.21 1.22
N VAL A 96 5.96 3.15 1.25
CA VAL A 96 6.26 2.38 2.47
C VAL A 96 6.81 3.32 3.55
N ILE A 97 7.81 4.15 3.21
CA ILE A 97 8.43 5.12 4.14
C ILE A 97 7.37 6.11 4.67
N CYS A 98 6.52 6.64 3.80
CA CYS A 98 5.43 7.54 4.18
C CYS A 98 4.49 6.88 5.20
N LYS A 99 4.05 5.67 4.92
CA LYS A 99 3.11 4.95 5.80
C LYS A 99 3.74 4.50 7.11
N LEU A 100 5.01 4.14 7.12
CA LEU A 100 5.76 3.86 8.36
C LEU A 100 5.78 5.10 9.26
N LYS A 101 6.05 6.29 8.71
CA LYS A 101 6.01 7.56 9.45
C LYS A 101 4.62 7.84 10.04
N ILE A 102 3.55 7.54 9.30
CA ILE A 102 2.17 7.69 9.81
C ILE A 102 1.92 6.77 11.01
N VAL A 103 2.31 5.48 10.90
CA VAL A 103 2.14 4.51 11.99
C VAL A 103 2.91 4.93 13.23
N ILE A 104 4.19 5.34 13.07
CA ILE A 104 5.04 5.81 14.17
C ILE A 104 4.43 7.05 14.84
N ASN A 105 3.99 8.03 14.07
CA ASN A 105 3.37 9.23 14.60
C ASN A 105 2.07 8.93 15.37
N GLY A 106 1.27 8.01 14.84
CA GLY A 106 0.08 7.53 15.52
C GLY A 106 0.40 6.78 16.82
N ALA A 107 1.48 6.00 16.86
CA ALA A 107 1.95 5.30 18.05
C ALA A 107 2.51 6.27 19.10
N LYS A 108 3.25 7.32 18.69
CA LYS A 108 3.72 8.39 19.58
C LYS A 108 2.58 9.09 20.31
N LYS A 109 1.52 9.46 19.56
CA LYS A 109 0.31 10.10 20.16
C LYS A 109 -0.38 9.22 21.21
N ARG A 110 -0.21 7.90 21.14
CA ARG A 110 -0.80 6.92 22.06
C ARG A 110 0.20 6.33 23.07
N ASN A 111 1.42 6.87 23.13
CA ASN A 111 2.51 6.41 23.98
C ASN A 111 2.81 4.90 23.85
N ASN A 112 2.63 4.32 22.66
CA ASN A 112 2.89 2.89 22.41
C ASN A 112 4.36 2.67 22.02
N ARG A 113 5.22 2.48 23.02
CA ARG A 113 6.67 2.33 22.86
C ARG A 113 7.06 1.14 21.99
N ASN A 114 6.40 0.00 22.14
CA ASN A 114 6.71 -1.22 21.38
C ASN A 114 6.50 -1.01 19.87
N VAL A 115 5.39 -0.38 19.49
CA VAL A 115 5.11 -0.06 18.09
C VAL A 115 6.11 0.97 17.55
N ILE A 116 6.44 1.99 18.33
CA ILE A 116 7.43 3.00 17.93
C ILE A 116 8.76 2.32 17.62
N GLU A 117 9.27 1.47 18.51
CA GLU A 117 10.54 0.79 18.33
C GLU A 117 10.54 -0.13 17.10
N GLN A 118 9.54 -1.00 16.99
CA GLN A 118 9.40 -1.95 15.89
C GLN A 118 9.36 -1.24 14.53
N TYR A 119 8.51 -0.23 14.39
CA TYR A 119 8.31 0.46 13.11
C TYR A 119 9.44 1.46 12.80
N SER A 120 10.14 1.98 13.81
CA SER A 120 11.33 2.82 13.58
C SER A 120 12.51 2.01 13.03
N LYS A 121 12.75 0.80 13.52
CA LYS A 121 13.76 -0.12 12.92
C LYS A 121 13.43 -0.42 11.46
N LYS A 122 12.15 -0.69 11.18
CA LYS A 122 11.67 -0.95 9.81
C LYS A 122 11.87 0.27 8.91
N LEU A 123 11.57 1.46 9.41
CA LEU A 123 11.77 2.72 8.69
C LEU A 123 13.25 2.94 8.32
N GLN A 124 14.18 2.76 9.27
CA GLN A 124 15.60 2.89 9.02
C GLN A 124 16.09 1.96 7.91
N ASN A 125 15.62 0.70 7.90
CA ASN A 125 15.98 -0.26 6.87
C ASN A 125 15.48 0.20 5.48
N TRP A 126 14.24 0.69 5.39
CA TRP A 126 13.70 1.17 4.12
C TRP A 126 14.35 2.46 3.64
N GLU A 127 14.66 3.41 4.52
CA GLU A 127 15.39 4.64 4.16
C GLU A 127 16.81 4.33 3.67
N SER A 128 17.51 3.38 4.30
CA SER A 128 18.84 2.93 3.86
C SER A 128 18.79 2.25 2.47
N ASN A 129 17.80 1.42 2.23
CA ASN A 129 17.61 0.78 0.92
C ASN A 129 17.25 1.80 -0.16
N PHE A 130 16.40 2.76 0.16
CA PHE A 130 16.00 3.82 -0.77
C PHE A 130 17.18 4.70 -1.21
N ALA A 131 18.09 5.04 -0.29
CA ALA A 131 19.30 5.78 -0.60
C ALA A 131 20.18 5.00 -1.61
N LYS A 132 20.39 3.70 -1.39
CA LYS A 132 21.18 2.83 -2.29
C LYS A 132 20.56 2.73 -3.70
N THR A 133 19.25 2.64 -3.79
CA THR A 133 18.55 2.56 -5.09
C THR A 133 18.71 3.86 -5.89
N ARG A 134 18.71 5.02 -5.24
CA ARG A 134 18.95 6.32 -5.89
C ARG A 134 20.38 6.45 -6.39
N ASP A 135 21.37 6.05 -5.61
CA ASP A 135 22.79 6.13 -5.98
C ASP A 135 23.13 5.20 -7.15
N SER A 136 22.50 4.01 -7.20
CA SER A 136 22.69 3.08 -8.33
C SER A 136 21.99 3.56 -9.62
N GLY A 137 20.88 4.28 -9.51
CA GLY A 137 20.18 4.88 -10.66
C GLY A 137 20.91 6.06 -11.27
N LEU A 138 21.65 6.82 -10.50
CA LEU A 138 22.47 7.94 -11.00
C LEU A 138 23.71 7.49 -11.79
N ARG A 139 24.24 6.29 -11.53
CA ARG A 139 25.40 5.76 -12.27
C ARG A 139 25.08 5.17 -13.66
N LEU A 140 23.83 5.07 -14.04
CA LEU A 140 23.40 4.55 -15.35
C LEU A 140 23.24 5.68 -16.41
N TYR A 141 23.49 6.94 -16.05
CA TYR A 141 23.37 8.11 -16.93
C TYR A 141 24.67 8.92 -17.02
N GLU A 142 25.78 8.38 -16.51
CA GLU A 142 27.17 8.85 -16.79
C GLU A 142 27.83 7.92 -17.84
#